data_0c752402470d8f9b2ea73aac101c9ac0
#
_entry.id   0c752402470d8f9b2ea73aac101c9ac0
#
_cell.length_a   1.000
_cell.length_b   1.000
_cell.length_c   1.000
_cell.angle_alpha   90.00
_cell.angle_beta   90.00
_cell.angle_gamma   90.00
#
_symmetry.space_group_name_H-M   'P 1'
#
loop_
_entity.id
_entity.type
_entity.pdbx_description
1 polymer ?
#
loop_
_entity_poly.entity_id
_entity_poly.type
_entity_poly.pdbx_seq_one_letter_code
_entity_poly.pdbx_strand_id
1 'polypeptide(L)'
;MNLKLPALSRRDFLAKSTLGAGLVLGAPSILRAKEAGAPADDIRVGFIGCGKQHEVLFNAMVNIPGIRYVAACDIMKARVGRTFSTIKSRFDTNINRYLDAEEMLEKEELDAVFVATPDFWHAPHTIMALEAGCDVYCEKMMSNTLEGARSIVAAMDRTGKLCQIGHQRRSNPRYRYTLDQLIQKEKICGQIVNINGQWNRALSSSQDIVSKPSILPDAETLRKAGFNLGADHELSLDELRHRFLNWRFYTALSGGPISDLGAHQIDIFNWYLGCQPTSLMASGGRSYFKDREHFDNVMCIFDYDTPQGNVRAFYQVLTTTSSGGGYYESFMGAEGTINISEREAYTKIYKESGADSAKWDNLVSRGLLKKEAAGKAAGGADAIASYESAPPDEYALPGGLSKAPHQPHIENFLDTIRG
;
A
#
# COMPACT_ATOMS: atom_id res chain seq x y z
N MET A 1 29.34 6.21 13.28
CA MET A 1 29.18 5.47 14.55
C MET A 1 28.60 4.10 14.19
N ASN A 2 29.41 3.02 14.27
CA ASN A 2 29.00 1.68 13.84
C ASN A 2 28.16 1.04 14.96
N LEU A 3 26.83 1.07 14.83
CA LEU A 3 25.93 0.28 15.68
C LEU A 3 25.93 -1.17 15.19
N LYS A 4 26.77 -2.02 15.82
CA LYS A 4 26.66 -3.48 15.72
C LYS A 4 25.49 -3.92 16.60
N LEU A 5 24.36 -4.25 15.98
CA LEU A 5 23.25 -4.95 16.67
C LEU A 5 23.63 -6.43 16.82
N PRO A 6 23.30 -7.10 17.95
CA PRO A 6 23.59 -8.52 18.15
C PRO A 6 22.71 -9.36 17.21
N ALA A 7 23.36 -10.29 16.49
CA ALA A 7 22.69 -11.25 15.62
C ALA A 7 21.88 -12.25 16.47
N LEU A 8 20.55 -12.18 16.39
CA LEU A 8 19.66 -13.19 16.97
C LEU A 8 19.68 -14.44 16.08
N SER A 9 19.95 -15.60 16.69
CA SER A 9 19.94 -16.86 15.96
C SER A 9 18.50 -17.30 15.59
N ARG A 10 18.36 -18.08 14.51
CA ARG A 10 17.07 -18.66 14.09
C ARG A 10 16.37 -19.45 15.22
N ARG A 11 17.12 -20.06 16.13
CA ARG A 11 16.62 -20.81 17.27
C ARG A 11 15.98 -19.91 18.33
N ASP A 12 16.54 -18.75 18.60
CA ASP A 12 16.02 -17.79 19.59
C ASP A 12 14.73 -17.14 19.13
N PHE A 13 14.56 -16.96 17.80
CA PHE A 13 13.32 -16.48 17.20
C PHE A 13 12.17 -17.49 17.33
N LEU A 14 12.42 -18.76 17.04
CA LEU A 14 11.41 -19.82 17.15
C LEU A 14 11.01 -20.12 18.60
N ALA A 15 11.95 -20.05 19.54
CA ALA A 15 11.66 -20.28 20.96
C ALA A 15 10.81 -19.15 21.59
N LYS A 16 10.91 -17.93 21.08
CA LYS A 16 10.10 -16.79 21.57
C LYS A 16 8.72 -16.71 20.91
N SER A 17 8.53 -17.29 19.73
CA SER A 17 7.23 -17.32 19.05
C SER A 17 6.29 -18.45 19.54
N THR A 18 6.80 -19.46 20.20
CA THR A 18 5.98 -20.57 20.77
C THR A 18 5.44 -20.31 22.18
N LEU A 19 5.89 -19.27 22.86
CA LEU A 19 5.41 -18.87 24.20
C LEU A 19 4.26 -17.84 24.19
N GLY A 20 3.81 -17.42 23.02
CA GLY A 20 2.72 -16.44 22.84
C GLY A 20 1.34 -17.02 22.51
N ALA A 21 1.19 -18.35 22.46
CA ALA A 21 -0.10 -18.99 22.16
C ALA A 21 -0.79 -19.47 23.45
N GLY A 22 -1.09 -18.55 24.36
CA GLY A 22 -1.82 -18.85 25.58
C GLY A 22 -2.52 -17.63 26.14
N LEU A 23 -3.86 -17.60 25.98
CA LEU A 23 -4.79 -16.74 26.71
C LEU A 23 -4.71 -15.22 26.47
N VAL A 24 -5.32 -14.77 25.38
CA VAL A 24 -5.96 -13.44 25.38
C VAL A 24 -7.43 -13.63 25.75
N LEU A 25 -7.70 -13.84 27.04
CA LEU A 25 -9.00 -13.55 27.62
C LEU A 25 -9.03 -12.05 27.95
N GLY A 26 -10.01 -11.37 27.37
CA GLY A 26 -10.37 -10.00 27.46
C GLY A 26 -9.85 -9.21 28.67
N ALA A 27 -8.93 -8.28 28.40
CA ALA A 27 -8.87 -7.06 29.16
C ALA A 27 -9.77 -6.04 28.44
N PRO A 28 -10.77 -5.44 29.09
CA PRO A 28 -11.48 -4.31 28.51
C PRO A 28 -10.47 -3.18 28.36
N SER A 29 -10.17 -2.79 27.12
CA SER A 29 -9.55 -1.50 26.85
C SER A 29 -10.47 -0.45 27.48
N ILE A 30 -10.03 0.14 28.57
CA ILE A 30 -10.67 1.30 29.16
C ILE A 30 -10.43 2.44 28.15
N LEU A 31 -11.35 2.56 27.19
CA LEU A 31 -11.54 3.80 26.44
C LEU A 31 -11.84 4.88 27.47
N ARG A 32 -10.84 5.68 27.84
CA ARG A 32 -11.11 6.98 28.45
C ARG A 32 -11.83 7.79 27.37
N ALA A 33 -13.14 7.83 27.46
CA ALA A 33 -13.95 8.81 26.76
C ALA A 33 -13.44 10.20 27.19
N LYS A 34 -12.79 10.91 26.30
CA LYS A 34 -12.56 12.34 26.43
C LYS A 34 -13.93 12.98 26.46
N GLU A 35 -14.22 13.77 27.46
CA GLU A 35 -15.50 14.48 27.61
C GLU A 35 -15.84 15.21 26.30
N ALA A 36 -17.04 14.97 25.78
CA ALA A 36 -17.56 15.68 24.64
C ALA A 36 -17.78 17.16 25.05
N GLY A 37 -16.88 18.04 24.60
CA GLY A 37 -17.07 19.49 24.90
C GLY A 37 -15.88 20.41 24.64
N ALA A 38 -14.66 19.95 24.47
CA ALA A 38 -13.58 20.80 23.97
C ALA A 38 -13.54 20.77 22.42
N PRO A 39 -13.24 21.89 21.71
CA PRO A 39 -12.90 21.81 20.30
C PRO A 39 -11.81 20.76 20.18
N ALA A 40 -12.00 19.77 19.32
CA ALA A 40 -10.97 18.77 19.04
C ALA A 40 -9.72 19.55 18.63
N ASP A 41 -8.66 19.50 19.45
CA ASP A 41 -7.40 20.14 19.10
C ASP A 41 -6.97 19.57 17.73
N ASP A 42 -6.75 20.46 16.77
CA ASP A 42 -6.31 20.06 15.43
C ASP A 42 -5.02 19.24 15.53
N ILE A 43 -4.97 18.10 14.87
CA ILE A 43 -3.75 17.28 14.80
C ILE A 43 -2.69 18.08 14.03
N ARG A 44 -1.56 18.33 14.68
CA ARG A 44 -0.41 19.05 14.09
C ARG A 44 0.39 18.09 13.21
N VAL A 45 0.36 18.35 11.90
CA VAL A 45 0.92 17.45 10.88
C VAL A 45 2.18 18.03 10.27
N GLY A 46 3.23 17.17 10.21
CA GLY A 46 4.45 17.37 9.43
C GLY A 46 4.57 16.39 8.27
N PHE A 47 5.28 16.79 7.20
CA PHE A 47 5.55 15.95 6.05
C PHE A 47 7.04 15.72 5.86
N ILE A 48 7.48 14.48 5.68
CA ILE A 48 8.83 14.10 5.26
C ILE A 48 8.76 13.43 3.89
N GLY A 49 9.35 14.09 2.88
CA GLY A 49 9.22 13.71 1.48
C GLY A 49 8.04 14.40 0.80
N CYS A 50 8.34 15.40 -0.05
CA CYS A 50 7.36 16.24 -0.74
C CYS A 50 7.29 15.93 -2.25
N GLY A 51 7.40 14.65 -2.61
CA GLY A 51 7.31 14.13 -3.97
C GLY A 51 5.86 13.92 -4.44
N LYS A 52 5.70 13.18 -5.55
CA LYS A 52 4.36 12.90 -6.12
C LYS A 52 3.43 12.17 -5.16
N GLN A 53 3.95 11.23 -4.36
CA GLN A 53 3.12 10.50 -3.41
C GLN A 53 2.61 11.41 -2.30
N HIS A 54 3.44 12.35 -1.82
CA HIS A 54 2.97 13.40 -0.92
C HIS A 54 1.80 14.22 -1.52
N GLU A 55 1.88 14.60 -2.80
CA GLU A 55 0.79 15.33 -3.46
C GLU A 55 -0.52 14.52 -3.46
N VAL A 56 -0.44 13.20 -3.65
CA VAL A 56 -1.60 12.30 -3.58
C VAL A 56 -2.18 12.25 -2.17
N LEU A 57 -1.33 12.05 -1.16
CA LEU A 57 -1.76 12.02 0.25
C LEU A 57 -2.36 13.37 0.68
N PHE A 58 -1.67 14.47 0.37
CA PHE A 58 -2.16 15.81 0.67
C PHE A 58 -3.54 16.09 0.06
N ASN A 59 -3.74 15.75 -1.23
CA ASN A 59 -5.03 15.91 -1.88
C ASN A 59 -6.14 15.04 -1.23
N ALA A 60 -5.80 13.88 -0.70
CA ALA A 60 -6.74 13.05 0.05
C ALA A 60 -7.07 13.64 1.44
N MET A 61 -6.17 14.45 2.02
CA MET A 61 -6.34 15.08 3.34
C MET A 61 -7.14 16.39 3.29
N VAL A 62 -7.22 17.06 2.16
CA VAL A 62 -7.74 18.44 2.02
C VAL A 62 -9.13 18.64 2.62
N ASN A 63 -9.98 17.61 2.56
CA ASN A 63 -11.36 17.66 3.05
C ASN A 63 -11.54 16.97 4.43
N ILE A 64 -10.46 16.53 5.06
CA ILE A 64 -10.52 15.93 6.39
C ILE A 64 -10.40 17.05 7.42
N PRO A 65 -11.40 17.25 8.31
CA PRO A 65 -11.35 18.31 9.31
C PRO A 65 -10.36 17.99 10.44
N GLY A 66 -10.00 19.03 11.21
CA GLY A 66 -9.18 18.90 12.41
C GLY A 66 -7.72 18.54 12.09
N ILE A 67 -7.16 19.09 11.03
CA ILE A 67 -5.75 18.99 10.67
C ILE A 67 -5.15 20.38 10.61
N ARG A 68 -4.03 20.56 11.32
CA ARG A 68 -3.18 21.75 11.23
C ARG A 68 -1.85 21.39 10.57
N TYR A 69 -1.63 21.88 9.37
CA TYR A 69 -0.35 21.71 8.67
C TYR A 69 0.70 22.64 9.29
N VAL A 70 1.82 22.08 9.74
CA VAL A 70 2.85 22.80 10.50
C VAL A 70 4.14 22.92 9.72
N ALA A 71 4.66 21.84 9.20
CA ALA A 71 5.97 21.80 8.56
C ALA A 71 6.03 20.80 7.39
N ALA A 72 7.00 21.02 6.49
CA ALA A 72 7.33 20.12 5.42
C ALA A 72 8.85 20.04 5.20
N CYS A 73 9.35 18.84 4.96
CA CYS A 73 10.76 18.54 4.72
C CYS A 73 10.97 17.74 3.44
N ASP A 74 11.93 18.14 2.63
CA ASP A 74 12.45 17.39 1.48
C ASP A 74 13.85 17.91 1.15
N ILE A 75 14.78 17.06 0.78
CA ILE A 75 16.14 17.46 0.36
C ILE A 75 16.12 18.34 -0.89
N MET A 76 15.03 18.33 -1.66
CA MET A 76 14.83 19.17 -2.84
C MET A 76 14.03 20.41 -2.47
N LYS A 77 14.70 21.56 -2.30
CA LYS A 77 14.12 22.85 -1.92
C LYS A 77 12.88 23.24 -2.75
N ALA A 78 12.88 22.92 -4.06
CA ALA A 78 11.76 23.23 -4.93
C ALA A 78 10.48 22.44 -4.58
N ARG A 79 10.59 21.20 -4.07
CA ARG A 79 9.45 20.38 -3.64
C ARG A 79 8.83 20.94 -2.36
N VAL A 80 9.65 21.30 -1.39
CA VAL A 80 9.19 21.96 -0.15
C VAL A 80 8.50 23.28 -0.46
N GLY A 81 9.09 24.09 -1.37
CA GLY A 81 8.50 25.35 -1.81
C GLY A 81 7.14 25.18 -2.48
N ARG A 82 6.95 24.11 -3.28
CA ARG A 82 5.66 23.77 -3.88
C ARG A 82 4.63 23.38 -2.82
N THR A 83 4.99 22.53 -1.86
CA THR A 83 4.11 22.15 -0.76
C THR A 83 3.67 23.36 0.05
N PHE A 84 4.61 24.25 0.41
CA PHE A 84 4.30 25.51 1.06
C PHE A 84 3.29 26.34 0.27
N SER A 85 3.54 26.58 -1.02
CA SER A 85 2.66 27.38 -1.87
C SER A 85 1.27 26.78 -2.01
N THR A 86 1.18 25.45 -2.07
CA THR A 86 -0.10 24.73 -2.18
C THR A 86 -0.90 24.88 -0.89
N ILE A 87 -0.28 24.68 0.27
CA ILE A 87 -0.95 24.84 1.58
C ILE A 87 -1.36 26.29 1.79
N LYS A 88 -0.47 27.24 1.51
CA LYS A 88 -0.77 28.68 1.61
C LYS A 88 -1.95 29.08 0.73
N SER A 89 -2.01 28.62 -0.51
CA SER A 89 -3.10 28.96 -1.42
C SER A 89 -4.44 28.36 -1.03
N ARG A 90 -4.46 27.17 -0.39
CA ARG A 90 -5.71 26.48 -0.05
C ARG A 90 -6.27 26.81 1.33
N PHE A 91 -5.40 27.09 2.29
CA PHE A 91 -5.77 27.24 3.70
C PHE A 91 -5.37 28.58 4.31
N ASP A 92 -4.75 29.47 3.52
CA ASP A 92 -4.14 30.73 3.98
C ASP A 92 -3.16 30.55 5.15
N THR A 93 -2.54 29.37 5.24
CA THR A 93 -1.64 28.96 6.32
C THR A 93 -0.20 28.95 5.85
N ASN A 94 0.69 29.53 6.64
CA ASN A 94 2.14 29.40 6.43
C ASN A 94 2.63 28.18 7.21
N ILE A 95 3.43 27.34 6.55
CA ILE A 95 4.13 26.23 7.18
C ILE A 95 5.63 26.47 7.22
N ASN A 96 6.34 25.85 8.16
CA ASN A 96 7.79 25.89 8.19
C ASN A 96 8.39 24.92 7.16
N ARG A 97 9.58 25.23 6.66
CA ARG A 97 10.22 24.55 5.53
C ARG A 97 11.60 24.07 5.94
N TYR A 98 11.84 22.78 5.79
CA TYR A 98 13.08 22.11 6.19
C TYR A 98 13.70 21.36 5.02
N LEU A 99 15.01 21.20 5.04
CA LEU A 99 15.76 20.35 4.12
C LEU A 99 16.33 19.11 4.85
N ASP A 100 16.25 19.12 6.17
CA ASP A 100 16.69 18.04 7.06
C ASP A 100 15.53 17.64 7.97
N ALA A 101 15.26 16.33 8.07
CA ALA A 101 14.13 15.81 8.82
C ALA A 101 14.37 15.84 10.34
N GLU A 102 15.60 15.64 10.79
CA GLU A 102 15.99 15.73 12.19
C GLU A 102 15.79 17.15 12.70
N GLU A 103 16.27 18.16 11.93
CA GLU A 103 16.05 19.58 12.25
C GLU A 103 14.56 19.92 12.37
N MET A 104 13.71 19.39 11.47
CA MET A 104 12.26 19.61 11.54
C MET A 104 11.67 19.02 12.82
N LEU A 105 12.01 17.79 13.14
CA LEU A 105 11.47 17.09 14.31
C LEU A 105 11.95 17.67 15.64
N GLU A 106 13.14 18.26 15.68
CA GLU A 106 13.66 18.95 16.86
C GLU A 106 13.01 20.34 17.12
N LYS A 107 12.59 21.02 16.04
CA LYS A 107 12.11 22.40 16.12
C LYS A 107 10.59 22.53 16.17
N GLU A 108 9.87 21.52 15.70
CA GLU A 108 8.43 21.59 15.53
C GLU A 108 7.70 20.67 16.53
N GLU A 109 6.65 21.19 17.13
CA GLU A 109 5.73 20.39 17.90
C GLU A 109 4.71 19.73 16.99
N LEU A 110 4.91 18.44 16.67
CA LEU A 110 4.07 17.65 15.79
C LEU A 110 3.38 16.51 16.55
N ASP A 111 2.11 16.26 16.22
CA ASP A 111 1.36 15.11 16.70
C ASP A 111 1.50 13.93 15.75
N ALA A 112 1.53 14.21 14.45
CA ALA A 112 1.63 13.19 13.40
C ALA A 112 2.59 13.59 12.27
N VAL A 113 3.29 12.60 11.72
CA VAL A 113 4.20 12.78 10.58
C VAL A 113 3.81 11.83 9.45
N PHE A 114 3.71 12.38 8.23
CA PHE A 114 3.51 11.61 7.01
C PHE A 114 4.83 11.42 6.29
N VAL A 115 5.30 10.17 6.18
CA VAL A 115 6.55 9.79 5.50
C VAL A 115 6.22 9.29 4.10
N ALA A 116 6.69 10.02 3.06
CA ALA A 116 6.50 9.69 1.65
C ALA A 116 7.81 9.84 0.85
N THR A 117 8.90 9.39 1.45
CA THR A 117 10.26 9.36 0.90
C THR A 117 10.48 8.14 0.00
N PRO A 118 11.64 7.95 -0.64
CA PRO A 118 12.02 6.69 -1.27
C PRO A 118 12.07 5.52 -0.26
N ASP A 119 11.84 4.29 -0.72
CA ASP A 119 11.68 3.09 0.11
C ASP A 119 12.77 2.90 1.16
N PHE A 120 14.03 3.13 0.81
CA PHE A 120 15.18 2.96 1.71
C PHE A 120 15.22 3.98 2.85
N TRP A 121 14.47 5.07 2.74
CA TRP A 121 14.30 6.09 3.77
C TRP A 121 13.04 5.91 4.61
N HIS A 122 12.15 4.98 4.27
CA HIS A 122 10.92 4.77 5.05
C HIS A 122 11.24 4.40 6.50
N ALA A 123 12.09 3.38 6.71
CA ALA A 123 12.43 2.96 8.07
C ALA A 123 13.20 4.02 8.86
N PRO A 124 14.27 4.65 8.34
CA PRO A 124 14.96 5.71 9.08
C PRO A 124 14.06 6.87 9.48
N HIS A 125 13.28 7.42 8.56
CA HIS A 125 12.41 8.57 8.86
C HIS A 125 11.23 8.21 9.78
N THR A 126 10.66 7.01 9.63
CA THR A 126 9.59 6.52 10.50
C THR A 126 10.09 6.36 11.93
N ILE A 127 11.24 5.72 12.12
CA ILE A 127 11.83 5.52 13.44
C ILE A 127 12.17 6.87 14.08
N MET A 128 12.79 7.78 13.35
CA MET A 128 13.13 9.13 13.81
C MET A 128 11.88 9.88 14.29
N ALA A 129 10.78 9.85 13.53
CA ALA A 129 9.54 10.50 13.90
C ALA A 129 8.85 9.85 15.12
N LEU A 130 8.85 8.50 15.22
CA LEU A 130 8.34 7.79 16.38
C LEU A 130 9.15 8.16 17.66
N GLU A 131 10.48 8.22 17.56
CA GLU A 131 11.37 8.60 18.67
C GLU A 131 11.24 10.07 19.07
N ALA A 132 10.86 10.93 18.12
CA ALA A 132 10.49 12.32 18.41
C ALA A 132 9.09 12.46 19.06
N GLY A 133 8.39 11.35 19.30
CA GLY A 133 7.09 11.34 19.97
C GLY A 133 5.89 11.57 19.05
N CYS A 134 6.05 11.47 17.73
CA CYS A 134 4.98 11.60 16.77
C CYS A 134 4.35 10.24 16.44
N ASP A 135 3.05 10.23 16.12
CA ASP A 135 2.41 9.14 15.43
C ASP A 135 2.74 9.20 13.94
N VAL A 136 2.92 8.08 13.25
CA VAL A 136 3.47 8.07 11.89
C VAL A 136 2.55 7.37 10.90
N TYR A 137 2.25 8.04 9.80
CA TYR A 137 1.78 7.42 8.58
C TYR A 137 2.98 7.24 7.64
N CYS A 138 3.39 6.00 7.39
CA CYS A 138 4.48 5.69 6.48
C CYS A 138 3.92 5.09 5.19
N GLU A 139 4.31 5.64 4.04
CA GLU A 139 3.95 5.03 2.76
C GLU A 139 4.46 3.59 2.64
N LYS A 140 3.76 2.80 1.84
CA LYS A 140 4.19 1.45 1.50
C LYS A 140 5.36 1.53 0.49
N MET A 141 6.26 0.64 0.55
CA MET A 141 6.41 -0.48 1.48
C MET A 141 7.05 0.01 2.78
N MET A 142 6.76 -0.70 3.84
CA MET A 142 7.26 -0.39 5.16
C MET A 142 8.77 -0.13 5.20
N SER A 143 9.55 -0.88 4.43
CA SER A 143 10.99 -0.72 4.20
C SER A 143 11.43 -1.55 3.00
N ASN A 144 12.54 -1.18 2.36
CA ASN A 144 13.18 -1.99 1.32
C ASN A 144 13.97 -3.17 1.90
N THR A 145 14.09 -3.28 3.23
CA THR A 145 14.77 -4.40 3.91
C THR A 145 13.91 -4.95 5.04
N LEU A 146 14.06 -6.25 5.30
CA LEU A 146 13.38 -6.91 6.42
C LEU A 146 13.87 -6.39 7.78
N GLU A 147 15.14 -6.02 7.88
CA GLU A 147 15.73 -5.43 9.08
C GLU A 147 15.11 -4.07 9.39
N GLY A 148 14.97 -3.20 8.38
CA GLY A 148 14.30 -1.91 8.51
C GLY A 148 12.85 -2.05 8.96
N ALA A 149 12.10 -2.99 8.38
CA ALA A 149 10.73 -3.26 8.79
C ALA A 149 10.62 -3.71 10.25
N ARG A 150 11.50 -4.61 10.70
CA ARG A 150 11.57 -5.04 12.11
C ARG A 150 11.95 -3.91 13.06
N SER A 151 12.83 -3.02 12.60
CA SER A 151 13.26 -1.85 13.39
C SER A 151 12.13 -0.85 13.60
N ILE A 152 11.23 -0.68 12.63
CA ILE A 152 10.00 0.13 12.80
C ILE A 152 9.11 -0.48 13.90
N VAL A 153 8.85 -1.79 13.86
CA VAL A 153 8.04 -2.47 14.89
C VAL A 153 8.66 -2.31 16.27
N ALA A 154 9.98 -2.50 16.39
CA ALA A 154 10.70 -2.29 17.64
C ALA A 154 10.65 -0.84 18.15
N ALA A 155 10.63 0.14 17.24
CA ALA A 155 10.47 1.55 17.61
C ALA A 155 9.04 1.84 18.10
N MET A 156 8.01 1.29 17.44
CA MET A 156 6.62 1.39 17.92
C MET A 156 6.47 0.82 19.33
N ASP A 157 6.99 -0.39 19.57
CA ASP A 157 6.93 -1.05 20.89
C ASP A 157 7.64 -0.22 21.97
N ARG A 158 8.77 0.39 21.62
CA ARG A 158 9.56 1.21 22.57
C ARG A 158 8.91 2.55 22.89
N THR A 159 8.33 3.21 21.88
CA THR A 159 7.77 4.56 22.02
C THR A 159 6.30 4.57 22.42
N GLY A 160 5.58 3.47 22.20
CA GLY A 160 4.12 3.40 22.39
C GLY A 160 3.33 4.24 21.37
N LYS A 161 3.99 4.71 20.29
CA LYS A 161 3.39 5.52 19.25
C LYS A 161 2.79 4.67 18.13
N LEU A 162 1.80 5.20 17.44
CA LEU A 162 1.15 4.53 16.31
C LEU A 162 2.01 4.64 15.05
N CYS A 163 2.05 3.56 14.26
CA CYS A 163 2.55 3.60 12.90
C CYS A 163 1.58 2.88 11.96
N GLN A 164 1.00 3.62 11.04
CA GLN A 164 0.15 3.06 9.99
C GLN A 164 0.93 3.03 8.67
N ILE A 165 0.96 1.86 8.04
CA ILE A 165 1.59 1.69 6.72
C ILE A 165 0.57 1.92 5.62
N GLY A 166 0.95 2.64 4.56
CA GLY A 166 0.12 3.09 3.45
C GLY A 166 -0.49 1.99 2.56
N HIS A 167 -1.01 0.92 3.17
CA HIS A 167 -1.80 -0.12 2.49
C HIS A 167 -3.27 0.33 2.38
N GLN A 168 -3.53 1.40 1.63
CA GLN A 168 -4.81 2.11 1.57
C GLN A 168 -6.01 1.23 1.21
N ARG A 169 -5.80 0.11 0.50
CA ARG A 169 -6.89 -0.81 0.12
C ARG A 169 -7.57 -1.45 1.31
N ARG A 170 -6.86 -1.62 2.45
CA ARG A 170 -7.42 -2.15 3.70
C ARG A 170 -8.52 -1.28 4.30
N SER A 171 -8.55 0.01 3.97
CA SER A 171 -9.60 0.96 4.38
C SER A 171 -10.57 1.33 3.24
N ASN A 172 -10.32 0.84 2.02
CA ASN A 172 -11.16 1.15 0.86
C ASN A 172 -12.55 0.51 1.03
N PRO A 173 -13.66 1.28 0.92
CA PRO A 173 -15.00 0.77 1.16
C PRO A 173 -15.39 -0.44 0.29
N ARG A 174 -14.91 -0.51 -0.97
CA ARG A 174 -15.17 -1.65 -1.87
C ARG A 174 -14.50 -2.93 -1.37
N TYR A 175 -13.22 -2.82 -0.97
CA TYR A 175 -12.46 -3.95 -0.45
C TYR A 175 -13.01 -4.42 0.90
N ARG A 176 -13.36 -3.46 1.77
CA ARG A 176 -14.00 -3.77 3.06
C ARG A 176 -15.34 -4.47 2.86
N TYR A 177 -16.22 -3.90 2.02
CA TYR A 177 -17.51 -4.49 1.73
C TYR A 177 -17.39 -5.90 1.13
N THR A 178 -16.47 -6.07 0.18
CA THR A 178 -16.22 -7.36 -0.46
C THR A 178 -15.78 -8.41 0.56
N LEU A 179 -14.84 -8.07 1.43
CA LEU A 179 -14.38 -8.99 2.47
C LEU A 179 -15.47 -9.26 3.51
N ASP A 180 -15.95 -8.19 4.17
CA ASP A 180 -16.78 -8.32 5.37
C ASP A 180 -18.19 -8.87 5.02
N GLN A 181 -18.82 -8.35 3.94
CA GLN A 181 -20.17 -8.77 3.58
C GLN A 181 -20.18 -9.96 2.63
N LEU A 182 -19.43 -9.91 1.53
CA LEU A 182 -19.59 -10.91 0.48
C LEU A 182 -18.82 -12.20 0.76
N ILE A 183 -17.56 -12.10 1.19
CA ILE A 183 -16.71 -13.29 1.41
C ILE A 183 -16.97 -13.89 2.79
N GLN A 184 -16.90 -13.11 3.88
CA GLN A 184 -16.98 -13.66 5.23
C GLN A 184 -18.41 -13.97 5.66
N LYS A 185 -19.34 -13.03 5.47
CA LYS A 185 -20.71 -13.17 5.94
C LYS A 185 -21.57 -14.01 4.98
N GLU A 186 -21.68 -13.61 3.74
CA GLU A 186 -22.55 -14.25 2.75
C GLU A 186 -21.88 -15.45 2.06
N LYS A 187 -20.55 -15.56 2.12
CA LYS A 187 -19.74 -16.68 1.59
C LYS A 187 -20.06 -16.96 0.12
N ILE A 188 -20.15 -15.89 -0.69
CA ILE A 188 -20.61 -16.02 -2.08
C ILE A 188 -19.65 -16.79 -2.99
N CYS A 189 -18.37 -16.86 -2.63
CA CYS A 189 -17.39 -17.66 -3.36
C CYS A 189 -17.47 -19.16 -3.01
N GLY A 190 -18.15 -19.52 -1.89
CA GLY A 190 -17.97 -20.86 -1.32
C GLY A 190 -16.51 -21.05 -0.86
N GLN A 191 -15.95 -22.23 -1.13
CA GLN A 191 -14.51 -22.44 -0.91
C GLN A 191 -13.70 -21.74 -1.99
N ILE A 192 -12.88 -20.77 -1.60
CA ILE A 192 -11.89 -20.16 -2.51
C ILE A 192 -10.79 -21.17 -2.76
N VAL A 193 -10.48 -21.44 -4.02
CA VAL A 193 -9.49 -22.45 -4.42
C VAL A 193 -8.29 -21.82 -5.16
N ASN A 194 -8.50 -20.66 -5.79
CA ASN A 194 -7.47 -19.98 -6.54
C ASN A 194 -7.60 -18.46 -6.42
N ILE A 195 -6.48 -17.77 -6.54
CA ILE A 195 -6.44 -16.30 -6.62
C ILE A 195 -5.54 -15.92 -7.77
N ASN A 196 -5.96 -14.94 -8.57
CA ASN A 196 -5.11 -14.28 -9.56
C ASN A 196 -4.98 -12.81 -9.23
N GLY A 197 -3.79 -12.27 -9.34
CA GLY A 197 -3.54 -10.85 -9.23
C GLY A 197 -2.52 -10.37 -10.22
N GLN A 198 -2.64 -9.13 -10.62
CA GLN A 198 -1.66 -8.52 -11.51
C GLN A 198 -1.55 -7.02 -11.31
N TRP A 199 -0.40 -6.50 -11.73
CA TRP A 199 -0.26 -5.09 -12.06
C TRP A 199 0.65 -4.92 -13.27
N ASN A 200 0.06 -4.61 -14.40
CA ASN A 200 0.78 -4.31 -15.63
C ASN A 200 0.81 -2.80 -15.83
N ARG A 201 2.02 -2.23 -15.82
CA ARG A 201 2.22 -0.79 -15.92
C ARG A 201 3.49 -0.49 -16.69
N ALA A 202 3.36 0.03 -17.91
CA ALA A 202 4.50 0.55 -18.64
C ALA A 202 5.13 1.72 -17.87
N LEU A 203 6.39 1.57 -17.50
CA LEU A 203 7.16 2.61 -16.82
C LEU A 203 8.10 3.25 -17.81
N SER A 204 7.99 4.57 -17.99
CA SER A 204 8.97 5.34 -18.74
C SER A 204 10.33 5.36 -18.05
N SER A 205 11.37 5.75 -18.76
CA SER A 205 12.74 5.81 -18.26
C SER A 205 12.97 6.78 -17.10
N SER A 206 12.04 7.73 -16.86
CA SER A 206 12.07 8.62 -15.70
C SER A 206 10.65 8.93 -15.26
N GLN A 207 10.36 8.82 -13.96
CA GLN A 207 9.07 9.22 -13.41
C GLN A 207 9.02 10.71 -13.05
N ASP A 208 10.18 11.34 -12.87
CA ASP A 208 10.31 12.75 -12.57
C ASP A 208 11.07 13.44 -13.72
N ILE A 209 10.33 14.04 -14.65
CA ILE A 209 10.93 14.91 -15.66
C ILE A 209 11.23 16.24 -14.99
N VAL A 210 12.49 16.45 -14.63
CA VAL A 210 12.95 17.74 -14.14
C VAL A 210 13.45 18.56 -15.32
N SER A 211 12.65 19.52 -15.72
CA SER A 211 12.96 20.41 -16.85
C SER A 211 14.13 21.37 -16.59
N LYS A 212 14.61 21.48 -15.35
CA LYS A 212 15.69 22.39 -14.94
C LYS A 212 16.69 21.68 -14.02
N PRO A 213 17.85 21.24 -14.50
CA PRO A 213 18.89 20.62 -13.68
C PRO A 213 19.36 21.48 -12.50
N SER A 214 19.25 22.80 -12.60
CA SER A 214 19.66 23.74 -11.54
C SER A 214 18.83 23.70 -10.25
N ILE A 215 17.67 23.04 -10.27
CA ILE A 215 16.83 22.87 -9.06
C ILE A 215 17.09 21.53 -8.33
N LEU A 216 17.90 20.66 -8.93
CA LEU A 216 18.26 19.37 -8.31
C LEU A 216 19.29 19.58 -7.21
N PRO A 217 19.30 18.74 -6.17
CA PRO A 217 20.31 18.78 -5.13
C PRO A 217 21.73 18.63 -5.69
N ASP A 218 22.71 19.16 -4.96
CA ASP A 218 24.13 18.99 -5.26
C ASP A 218 24.63 17.59 -4.86
N ALA A 219 25.89 17.31 -5.22
CA ALA A 219 26.50 15.99 -4.99
C ALA A 219 26.64 15.65 -3.50
N GLU A 220 26.97 16.63 -2.65
CA GLU A 220 27.13 16.44 -1.22
C GLU A 220 25.79 16.07 -0.58
N THR A 221 24.75 16.83 -0.87
CA THR A 221 23.38 16.56 -0.42
C THR A 221 22.92 15.16 -0.83
N LEU A 222 23.15 14.75 -2.10
CA LEU A 222 22.75 13.46 -2.60
C LEU A 222 23.51 12.29 -1.98
N ARG A 223 24.83 12.45 -1.74
CA ARG A 223 25.63 11.45 -1.02
C ARG A 223 25.19 11.32 0.43
N LYS A 224 25.02 12.44 1.14
CA LYS A 224 24.52 12.47 2.51
C LYS A 224 23.14 11.81 2.63
N ALA A 225 22.28 12.00 1.62
CA ALA A 225 20.98 11.34 1.51
C ALA A 225 21.05 9.89 1.01
N GLY A 226 22.21 9.28 0.86
CA GLY A 226 22.39 7.86 0.59
C GLY A 226 22.17 7.43 -0.86
N PHE A 227 22.12 8.34 -1.84
CA PHE A 227 21.94 7.97 -3.24
C PHE A 227 23.15 7.30 -3.88
N ASN A 228 24.26 7.18 -3.14
CA ASN A 228 25.44 6.39 -3.49
C ASN A 228 25.41 4.95 -2.93
N LEU A 229 24.42 4.55 -2.17
CA LEU A 229 24.33 3.19 -1.60
C LEU A 229 24.33 2.12 -2.69
N GLY A 230 25.12 1.06 -2.48
CA GLY A 230 25.25 -0.06 -3.41
C GLY A 230 26.03 0.26 -4.69
N ALA A 231 26.65 1.43 -4.81
CA ALA A 231 27.61 1.70 -5.88
C ALA A 231 28.97 1.07 -5.58
N ASP A 232 29.63 0.57 -6.60
CA ASP A 232 30.98 -0.04 -6.53
C ASP A 232 32.12 0.94 -6.86
N HIS A 233 31.76 2.18 -7.20
CA HIS A 233 32.68 3.28 -7.49
C HIS A 233 32.13 4.61 -6.97
N GLU A 234 32.98 5.65 -6.99
CA GLU A 234 32.53 7.01 -6.65
C GLU A 234 31.67 7.58 -7.77
N LEU A 235 30.41 7.92 -7.42
CA LEU A 235 29.47 8.44 -8.39
C LEU A 235 29.70 9.94 -8.70
N SER A 236 29.64 10.29 -9.96
CA SER A 236 29.56 11.67 -10.45
C SER A 236 28.25 12.33 -10.02
N LEU A 237 28.16 13.65 -10.16
CA LEU A 237 26.93 14.40 -9.89
C LEU A 237 25.75 13.93 -10.78
N ASP A 238 26.02 13.66 -12.05
CA ASP A 238 24.97 13.22 -12.99
C ASP A 238 24.45 11.82 -12.65
N GLU A 239 25.31 10.90 -12.25
CA GLU A 239 24.91 9.58 -11.76
C GLU A 239 24.09 9.65 -10.46
N LEU A 240 24.52 10.51 -9.51
CA LEU A 240 23.78 10.75 -8.27
C LEU A 240 22.39 11.32 -8.55
N ARG A 241 22.29 12.28 -9.47
CA ARG A 241 21.01 12.86 -9.90
C ARG A 241 20.12 11.85 -10.63
N HIS A 242 20.73 11.02 -11.48
CA HIS A 242 20.01 9.93 -12.13
C HIS A 242 19.43 8.97 -11.09
N ARG A 243 20.21 8.56 -10.08
CA ARG A 243 19.74 7.70 -8.98
C ARG A 243 18.67 8.37 -8.13
N PHE A 244 18.79 9.66 -7.85
CA PHE A 244 17.75 10.43 -7.14
C PHE A 244 16.41 10.47 -7.89
N LEU A 245 16.44 10.64 -9.19
CA LEU A 245 15.24 10.70 -10.03
C LEU A 245 14.64 9.30 -10.30
N ASN A 246 15.49 8.28 -10.34
CA ASN A 246 15.17 6.91 -10.74
C ASN A 246 15.50 5.88 -9.65
N TRP A 247 15.40 6.24 -8.38
CA TRP A 247 15.77 5.38 -7.25
C TRP A 247 15.11 3.99 -7.29
N ARG A 248 13.94 3.86 -7.90
CA ARG A 248 13.23 2.60 -8.10
C ARG A 248 13.94 1.61 -9.02
N PHE A 249 14.97 2.04 -9.73
CA PHE A 249 15.73 1.17 -10.63
C PHE A 249 16.89 0.45 -9.93
N TYR A 250 17.22 0.87 -8.70
CA TYR A 250 18.40 0.43 -7.96
C TYR A 250 18.02 -0.45 -6.77
N THR A 251 18.66 -1.64 -6.67
CA THR A 251 18.36 -2.65 -5.63
C THR A 251 18.67 -2.17 -4.22
N ALA A 252 19.68 -1.31 -4.05
CA ALA A 252 19.99 -0.73 -2.76
C ALA A 252 18.99 0.33 -2.28
N LEU A 253 18.17 0.88 -3.20
CA LEU A 253 17.30 2.02 -2.92
C LEU A 253 15.81 1.64 -2.90
N SER A 254 15.45 0.46 -3.42
CA SER A 254 14.04 0.02 -3.49
C SER A 254 13.93 -1.50 -3.52
N GLY A 255 12.70 -2.00 -3.34
CA GLY A 255 12.39 -3.42 -3.48
C GLY A 255 11.97 -3.84 -4.90
N GLY A 256 12.05 -2.93 -5.87
CA GLY A 256 11.69 -3.19 -7.26
C GLY A 256 10.20 -3.33 -7.53
N PRO A 257 9.80 -3.67 -8.77
CA PRO A 257 8.40 -3.70 -9.20
C PRO A 257 7.51 -4.65 -8.40
N ILE A 258 8.04 -5.81 -7.99
CA ILE A 258 7.27 -6.77 -7.16
C ILE A 258 6.87 -6.14 -5.83
N SER A 259 7.71 -5.32 -5.31
CA SER A 259 7.54 -4.62 -4.05
C SER A 259 6.75 -3.32 -4.22
N ASP A 260 7.10 -2.49 -5.19
CA ASP A 260 6.43 -1.19 -5.44
C ASP A 260 4.97 -1.37 -5.86
N LEU A 261 4.68 -2.34 -6.72
CA LEU A 261 3.34 -2.61 -7.25
C LEU A 261 2.69 -3.84 -6.58
N GLY A 262 3.42 -4.95 -6.49
CA GLY A 262 2.90 -6.23 -5.99
C GLY A 262 2.55 -6.22 -4.51
N ALA A 263 3.17 -5.37 -3.70
CA ALA A 263 2.83 -5.23 -2.29
C ALA A 263 1.33 -5.01 -2.05
N HIS A 264 0.65 -4.29 -2.96
CA HIS A 264 -0.79 -4.05 -2.85
C HIS A 264 -1.62 -5.33 -3.00
N GLN A 265 -1.33 -6.15 -4.02
CA GLN A 265 -2.09 -7.37 -4.30
C GLN A 265 -1.77 -8.47 -3.29
N ILE A 266 -0.50 -8.65 -2.96
CA ILE A 266 -0.04 -9.67 -2.01
C ILE A 266 -0.60 -9.37 -0.62
N ASP A 267 -0.66 -8.09 -0.23
CA ASP A 267 -1.32 -7.67 1.01
C ASP A 267 -2.80 -8.05 1.03
N ILE A 268 -3.52 -7.85 -0.08
CA ILE A 268 -4.94 -8.24 -0.19
C ILE A 268 -5.12 -9.76 -0.14
N PHE A 269 -4.22 -10.54 -0.75
CA PHE A 269 -4.27 -12.00 -0.64
C PHE A 269 -4.18 -12.44 0.82
N ASN A 270 -3.16 -11.97 1.55
CA ASN A 270 -2.95 -12.28 2.95
C ASN A 270 -4.11 -11.81 3.82
N TRP A 271 -4.64 -10.63 3.58
CA TRP A 271 -5.74 -10.06 4.35
C TRP A 271 -7.04 -10.82 4.14
N TYR A 272 -7.40 -11.14 2.90
CA TYR A 272 -8.65 -11.82 2.56
C TYR A 272 -8.65 -13.28 3.00
N LEU A 273 -7.51 -13.95 2.91
CA LEU A 273 -7.34 -15.33 3.39
C LEU A 273 -7.13 -15.41 4.92
N GLY A 274 -6.75 -14.30 5.56
CA GLY A 274 -6.47 -14.26 7.00
C GLY A 274 -5.20 -14.99 7.42
N CYS A 275 -4.31 -15.33 6.48
CA CYS A 275 -3.08 -16.07 6.76
C CYS A 275 -1.93 -15.63 5.83
N GLN A 276 -0.72 -16.09 6.14
CA GLN A 276 0.47 -15.91 5.31
C GLN A 276 0.67 -17.13 4.39
N PRO A 277 1.36 -16.99 3.25
CA PRO A 277 1.67 -18.12 2.40
C PRO A 277 2.65 -19.07 3.11
N THR A 278 2.50 -20.37 2.86
CA THR A 278 3.36 -21.44 3.37
C THR A 278 4.52 -21.74 2.44
N SER A 279 4.35 -21.48 1.14
CA SER A 279 5.40 -21.62 0.14
C SER A 279 5.28 -20.60 -0.99
N LEU A 280 6.38 -20.40 -1.70
CA LEU A 280 6.48 -19.48 -2.83
C LEU A 280 7.37 -20.08 -3.92
N MET A 281 6.86 -20.05 -5.16
CA MET A 281 7.65 -20.26 -6.38
C MET A 281 7.64 -18.96 -7.20
N ALA A 282 8.79 -18.53 -7.72
CA ALA A 282 8.88 -17.31 -8.49
C ALA A 282 9.81 -17.45 -9.70
N SER A 283 9.51 -16.71 -10.75
CA SER A 283 10.35 -16.53 -11.93
C SER A 283 10.29 -15.08 -12.38
N GLY A 284 11.39 -14.57 -12.93
CA GLY A 284 11.44 -13.19 -13.43
C GLY A 284 12.77 -12.89 -14.11
N GLY A 285 12.89 -11.70 -14.68
CA GLY A 285 14.10 -11.31 -15.37
C GLY A 285 14.14 -9.86 -15.81
N ARG A 286 15.30 -9.44 -16.31
CA ARG A 286 15.53 -8.17 -17.01
C ARG A 286 15.50 -8.42 -18.51
N SER A 287 14.29 -8.58 -19.04
CA SER A 287 14.11 -8.96 -20.44
C SER A 287 14.21 -7.77 -21.39
N TYR A 288 13.73 -6.61 -20.98
CA TYR A 288 13.66 -5.39 -21.78
C TYR A 288 14.59 -4.29 -21.25
N PHE A 289 14.43 -3.86 -19.98
CA PHE A 289 15.20 -2.77 -19.40
C PHE A 289 16.57 -3.25 -18.90
N LYS A 290 17.61 -3.13 -19.73
CA LYS A 290 18.97 -3.57 -19.39
C LYS A 290 19.74 -2.60 -18.49
N ASP A 291 19.31 -1.35 -18.44
CA ASP A 291 19.86 -0.24 -17.66
C ASP A 291 19.37 -0.21 -16.20
N ARG A 292 18.47 -1.11 -15.80
CA ARG A 292 17.92 -1.21 -14.43
C ARG A 292 18.49 -2.41 -13.71
N GLU A 293 18.63 -2.31 -12.39
CA GLU A 293 19.10 -3.42 -11.57
C GLU A 293 17.97 -4.44 -11.27
N HIS A 294 16.74 -3.97 -11.15
CA HIS A 294 15.56 -4.80 -10.89
C HIS A 294 15.03 -5.51 -12.14
N PHE A 295 14.32 -6.60 -11.91
CA PHE A 295 13.57 -7.31 -12.94
C PHE A 295 12.42 -6.45 -13.48
N ASP A 296 12.18 -6.52 -14.78
CA ASP A 296 11.08 -5.81 -15.44
C ASP A 296 9.81 -6.67 -15.60
N ASN A 297 9.93 -7.95 -15.31
CA ASN A 297 8.84 -8.91 -15.23
C ASN A 297 9.09 -9.89 -14.08
N VAL A 298 8.05 -10.14 -13.27
CA VAL A 298 8.09 -11.12 -12.18
C VAL A 298 6.74 -11.83 -12.14
N MET A 299 6.78 -13.14 -11.95
CA MET A 299 5.63 -14.01 -11.77
C MET A 299 5.86 -14.85 -10.52
N CYS A 300 4.83 -14.93 -9.67
CA CYS A 300 4.88 -15.66 -8.41
C CYS A 300 3.68 -16.60 -8.27
N ILE A 301 3.89 -17.75 -7.68
CA ILE A 301 2.84 -18.64 -7.19
C ILE A 301 3.05 -18.81 -5.70
N PHE A 302 2.03 -18.46 -4.92
CA PHE A 302 1.99 -18.61 -3.47
C PHE A 302 1.03 -19.75 -3.11
N ASP A 303 1.40 -20.61 -2.19
CA ASP A 303 0.50 -21.60 -1.58
C ASP A 303 0.11 -21.13 -0.18
N TYR A 304 -1.19 -21.24 0.12
CA TYR A 304 -1.79 -20.87 1.40
C TYR A 304 -2.52 -22.07 1.98
N ASP A 305 -2.29 -22.37 3.24
CA ASP A 305 -3.06 -23.34 4.01
C ASP A 305 -4.13 -22.59 4.81
N THR A 306 -5.39 -22.67 4.37
CA THR A 306 -6.52 -22.02 5.03
C THR A 306 -7.39 -23.05 5.77
N PRO A 307 -8.22 -22.63 6.73
CA PRO A 307 -9.17 -23.54 7.40
C PRO A 307 -10.16 -24.22 6.44
N GLN A 308 -10.41 -23.65 5.24
CA GLN A 308 -11.29 -24.24 4.23
C GLN A 308 -10.54 -25.13 3.23
N GLY A 309 -9.21 -25.18 3.28
CA GLY A 309 -8.37 -25.94 2.36
C GLY A 309 -7.26 -25.11 1.75
N ASN A 310 -6.49 -25.72 0.88
CA ASN A 310 -5.37 -25.06 0.20
C ASN A 310 -5.87 -24.08 -0.85
N VAL A 311 -5.25 -22.91 -0.89
CA VAL A 311 -5.47 -21.87 -1.91
C VAL A 311 -4.16 -21.60 -2.62
N ARG A 312 -4.20 -21.56 -3.94
CA ARG A 312 -3.05 -21.17 -4.76
C ARG A 312 -3.27 -19.80 -5.38
N ALA A 313 -2.33 -18.87 -5.12
CA ALA A 313 -2.41 -17.51 -5.63
C ALA A 313 -1.31 -17.26 -6.67
N PHE A 314 -1.71 -16.86 -7.87
CA PHE A 314 -0.80 -16.38 -8.92
C PHE A 314 -0.75 -14.86 -8.89
N TYR A 315 0.46 -14.31 -8.97
CA TYR A 315 0.68 -12.87 -9.15
C TYR A 315 1.67 -12.60 -10.26
N GLN A 316 1.38 -11.59 -11.09
CA GLN A 316 2.36 -11.06 -12.05
C GLN A 316 2.49 -9.54 -11.97
N VAL A 317 3.69 -9.07 -12.25
CA VAL A 317 3.98 -7.65 -12.50
C VAL A 317 4.81 -7.51 -13.78
N LEU A 318 4.35 -6.63 -14.66
CA LEU A 318 5.05 -6.26 -15.88
C LEU A 318 5.22 -4.76 -15.92
N THR A 319 6.44 -4.28 -16.21
CA THR A 319 6.74 -2.84 -16.30
C THR A 319 6.92 -2.37 -17.75
N THR A 320 6.74 -3.27 -18.72
CA THR A 320 6.90 -3.01 -20.14
C THR A 320 5.58 -2.73 -20.87
N THR A 321 4.45 -3.09 -20.28
CA THR A 321 3.12 -2.95 -20.89
C THR A 321 2.09 -2.48 -19.88
N SER A 322 1.10 -1.73 -20.36
CA SER A 322 -0.09 -1.33 -19.59
C SER A 322 -1.36 -2.02 -20.06
N SER A 323 -1.27 -2.89 -21.06
CA SER A 323 -2.39 -3.69 -21.56
C SER A 323 -2.69 -4.88 -20.65
N GLY A 324 -3.77 -5.60 -20.90
CA GLY A 324 -4.12 -6.81 -20.16
C GLY A 324 -4.87 -6.57 -18.85
N GLY A 325 -5.70 -5.51 -18.76
CA GLY A 325 -6.66 -5.32 -17.68
C GLY A 325 -6.18 -4.51 -16.47
N GLY A 326 -5.01 -3.87 -16.54
CA GLY A 326 -4.53 -2.97 -15.46
C GLY A 326 -4.13 -3.71 -14.19
N TYR A 327 -4.77 -3.40 -13.07
CA TYR A 327 -4.51 -4.02 -11.77
C TYR A 327 -5.82 -4.47 -11.09
N TYR A 328 -5.82 -5.68 -10.58
CA TYR A 328 -6.96 -6.30 -9.88
C TYR A 328 -6.49 -7.49 -9.06
N GLU A 329 -7.38 -7.98 -8.20
CA GLU A 329 -7.32 -9.26 -7.52
C GLU A 329 -8.59 -10.06 -7.88
N SER A 330 -8.44 -11.33 -8.24
CA SER A 330 -9.53 -12.25 -8.59
C SER A 330 -9.54 -13.42 -7.61
N PHE A 331 -10.59 -13.52 -6.83
CA PHE A 331 -10.81 -14.61 -5.86
C PHE A 331 -11.80 -15.60 -6.47
N MET A 332 -11.32 -16.78 -6.83
CA MET A 332 -12.06 -17.82 -7.54
C MET A 332 -12.44 -18.93 -6.59
N GLY A 333 -13.73 -19.10 -6.40
CA GLY A 333 -14.27 -20.15 -5.51
C GLY A 333 -15.28 -21.05 -6.23
N ALA A 334 -15.76 -22.06 -5.52
CA ALA A 334 -16.65 -23.08 -6.07
C ALA A 334 -18.06 -22.56 -6.42
N GLU A 335 -18.50 -21.47 -5.75
CA GLU A 335 -19.85 -20.91 -5.95
C GLU A 335 -19.83 -19.52 -6.64
N GLY A 336 -18.69 -18.83 -6.63
CA GLY A 336 -18.57 -17.52 -7.23
C GLY A 336 -17.13 -17.03 -7.33
N THR A 337 -16.93 -16.10 -8.26
CA THR A 337 -15.65 -15.42 -8.49
C THR A 337 -15.81 -13.92 -8.29
N ILE A 338 -14.91 -13.31 -7.58
CA ILE A 338 -14.86 -11.86 -7.36
C ILE A 338 -13.59 -11.29 -7.95
N ASN A 339 -13.71 -10.48 -8.98
CA ASN A 339 -12.66 -9.56 -9.41
C ASN A 339 -12.84 -8.25 -8.66
N ILE A 340 -11.85 -7.82 -7.89
CA ILE A 340 -11.86 -6.55 -7.15
C ILE A 340 -10.74 -5.64 -7.62
N SER A 341 -11.02 -4.34 -7.70
CA SER A 341 -10.05 -3.29 -7.99
C SER A 341 -10.49 -1.98 -7.35
N GLU A 342 -9.54 -1.07 -7.13
CA GLU A 342 -9.87 0.33 -6.79
C GLU A 342 -10.64 1.04 -7.91
N ARG A 343 -10.51 0.54 -9.16
CA ARG A 343 -11.30 1.00 -10.30
C ARG A 343 -12.59 0.19 -10.44
N GLU A 344 -13.71 0.90 -10.44
CA GLU A 344 -15.03 0.29 -10.58
C GLU A 344 -15.17 -0.58 -11.83
N ALA A 345 -14.67 -0.10 -12.95
CA ALA A 345 -14.73 -0.81 -14.22
C ALA A 345 -14.04 -2.20 -14.23
N TYR A 346 -13.13 -2.44 -13.29
CA TYR A 346 -12.45 -3.75 -13.15
C TYR A 346 -13.03 -4.61 -12.04
N THR A 347 -14.02 -4.10 -11.28
CA THR A 347 -14.69 -4.86 -10.23
C THR A 347 -15.91 -5.57 -10.84
N LYS A 348 -15.87 -6.90 -10.81
CA LYS A 348 -16.91 -7.77 -11.36
C LYS A 348 -17.09 -8.99 -10.48
N ILE A 349 -18.31 -9.46 -10.37
CA ILE A 349 -18.66 -10.62 -9.57
C ILE A 349 -19.40 -11.59 -10.47
N TYR A 350 -19.04 -12.85 -10.40
CA TYR A 350 -19.57 -13.90 -11.23
C TYR A 350 -20.17 -15.00 -10.36
N LYS A 351 -21.38 -15.44 -10.71
CA LYS A 351 -22.02 -16.61 -10.11
C LYS A 351 -21.62 -17.84 -10.91
N GLU A 352 -21.00 -18.83 -10.27
CA GLU A 352 -20.68 -20.09 -10.91
C GLU A 352 -21.94 -20.92 -11.21
N SER A 353 -21.89 -21.78 -12.23
CA SER A 353 -23.04 -22.55 -12.68
C SER A 353 -23.60 -23.51 -11.63
N GLY A 354 -22.78 -24.01 -10.73
CA GLY A 354 -23.17 -24.89 -9.63
C GLY A 354 -23.68 -24.19 -8.37
N ALA A 355 -23.69 -22.85 -8.36
CA ALA A 355 -24.13 -22.10 -7.17
C ALA A 355 -25.65 -22.04 -7.04
N ASP A 356 -26.14 -22.01 -5.79
CA ASP A 356 -27.55 -21.87 -5.49
C ASP A 356 -28.11 -20.52 -5.99
N SER A 357 -28.91 -20.55 -7.05
CA SER A 357 -29.52 -19.36 -7.63
C SER A 357 -30.42 -18.61 -6.65
N ALA A 358 -31.15 -19.30 -5.76
CA ALA A 358 -32.02 -18.66 -4.79
C ALA A 358 -31.22 -17.81 -3.78
N LYS A 359 -30.03 -18.28 -3.38
CA LYS A 359 -29.08 -17.50 -2.55
C LYS A 359 -28.69 -16.20 -3.27
N TRP A 360 -28.32 -16.26 -4.54
CA TRP A 360 -27.89 -15.09 -5.30
C TRP A 360 -29.05 -14.11 -5.59
N ASP A 361 -30.25 -14.60 -5.90
CA ASP A 361 -31.43 -13.76 -6.06
C ASP A 361 -31.81 -13.05 -4.75
N ASN A 362 -31.68 -13.72 -3.62
CA ASN A 362 -31.83 -13.10 -2.31
C ASN A 362 -30.82 -11.99 -2.04
N LEU A 363 -29.56 -12.16 -2.44
CA LEU A 363 -28.54 -11.11 -2.31
C LEU A 363 -28.90 -9.87 -3.13
N VAL A 364 -29.42 -10.06 -4.34
CA VAL A 364 -29.91 -8.96 -5.19
C VAL A 364 -31.11 -8.27 -4.56
N SER A 365 -32.12 -9.03 -4.09
CA SER A 365 -33.31 -8.47 -3.45
C SER A 365 -33.01 -7.68 -2.17
N ARG A 366 -31.96 -8.05 -1.44
CA ARG A 366 -31.46 -7.32 -0.27
C ARG A 366 -30.57 -6.13 -0.63
N GLY A 367 -30.31 -5.88 -1.92
CA GLY A 367 -29.45 -4.81 -2.40
C GLY A 367 -27.93 -5.01 -2.10
N LEU A 368 -27.53 -6.24 -1.79
CA LEU A 368 -26.12 -6.58 -1.52
C LEU A 368 -25.32 -6.79 -2.82
N LEU A 369 -26.00 -7.17 -3.87
CA LEU A 369 -25.46 -7.25 -5.24
C LEU A 369 -26.42 -6.59 -6.21
N LYS A 370 -25.89 -6.13 -7.34
CA LYS A 370 -26.66 -5.64 -8.46
C LYS A 370 -26.44 -6.61 -9.63
N LYS A 371 -27.51 -7.24 -10.13
CA LYS A 371 -27.40 -8.07 -11.33
C LYS A 371 -27.15 -7.18 -12.54
N GLU A 372 -26.11 -7.45 -13.29
CA GLU A 372 -25.86 -6.76 -14.55
C GLU A 372 -26.75 -7.39 -15.65
N ALA A 373 -27.17 -6.56 -16.59
CA ALA A 373 -27.89 -7.08 -17.76
C ALA A 373 -26.93 -8.07 -18.48
N ALA A 374 -27.43 -9.28 -18.74
CA ALA A 374 -26.66 -10.26 -19.51
C ALA A 374 -26.09 -9.56 -20.75
N GLY A 375 -24.78 -9.43 -20.82
CA GLY A 375 -24.14 -8.92 -22.03
C GLY A 375 -24.73 -9.74 -23.16
N LYS A 376 -25.19 -9.10 -24.27
CA LYS A 376 -25.61 -9.83 -25.43
C LYS A 376 -24.49 -10.81 -25.73
N ALA A 377 -24.73 -12.10 -25.52
CA ALA A 377 -23.87 -13.11 -26.05
C ALA A 377 -23.57 -12.67 -27.49
N ALA A 378 -22.31 -12.49 -27.82
CA ALA A 378 -21.95 -12.12 -29.19
C ALA A 378 -22.69 -13.11 -30.08
N GLY A 379 -23.80 -12.64 -30.64
CA GLY A 379 -24.74 -13.49 -31.39
C GLY A 379 -24.09 -13.89 -32.72
N GLY A 380 -23.26 -14.86 -32.64
CA GLY A 380 -22.82 -15.69 -33.75
C GLY A 380 -23.34 -17.09 -33.48
N ALA A 381 -23.90 -17.73 -34.49
CA ALA A 381 -24.43 -19.06 -34.43
C ALA A 381 -23.38 -20.18 -34.26
N ASP A 382 -22.32 -19.89 -33.51
CA ASP A 382 -21.38 -20.90 -33.06
C ASP A 382 -21.98 -21.57 -31.84
N ALA A 383 -22.64 -22.69 -32.05
CA ALA A 383 -23.08 -23.56 -30.97
C ALA A 383 -21.86 -23.82 -30.07
N ILE A 384 -21.95 -23.38 -28.80
CA ILE A 384 -20.98 -23.71 -27.77
C ILE A 384 -20.81 -25.23 -27.83
N ALA A 385 -19.60 -25.70 -28.11
CA ALA A 385 -19.34 -27.13 -28.14
C ALA A 385 -19.67 -27.71 -26.76
N SER A 386 -20.15 -28.93 -26.70
CA SER A 386 -20.67 -29.57 -25.48
C SER A 386 -19.66 -29.64 -24.29
N TYR A 387 -18.38 -29.34 -24.55
CA TYR A 387 -17.30 -29.27 -23.59
C TYR A 387 -16.95 -27.84 -23.13
N GLU A 388 -17.61 -26.81 -23.65
CA GLU A 388 -17.42 -25.43 -23.24
C GLU A 388 -18.42 -25.06 -22.15
N SER A 389 -17.93 -24.39 -21.13
CA SER A 389 -18.79 -23.84 -20.06
C SER A 389 -19.51 -22.61 -20.56
N ALA A 390 -20.78 -22.48 -20.22
CA ALA A 390 -21.51 -21.24 -20.45
C ALA A 390 -20.88 -20.09 -19.65
N PRO A 391 -20.84 -18.84 -20.19
CA PRO A 391 -20.40 -17.69 -19.43
C PRO A 391 -21.21 -17.54 -18.12
N PRO A 392 -20.58 -17.26 -16.99
CA PRO A 392 -21.28 -17.08 -15.71
C PRO A 392 -22.11 -15.79 -15.71
N ASP A 393 -23.20 -15.77 -14.93
CA ASP A 393 -23.96 -14.55 -14.66
C ASP A 393 -23.07 -13.49 -14.01
N GLU A 394 -23.13 -12.24 -14.48
CA GLU A 394 -22.34 -11.12 -13.99
C GLU A 394 -23.14 -10.23 -13.04
N TYR A 395 -22.48 -9.81 -11.96
CA TYR A 395 -23.01 -8.93 -10.93
C TYR A 395 -22.01 -7.82 -10.61
N ALA A 396 -22.51 -6.71 -10.07
CA ALA A 396 -21.73 -5.59 -9.58
C ALA A 396 -21.94 -5.38 -8.07
N LEU A 397 -21.03 -4.65 -7.45
CA LEU A 397 -21.20 -4.14 -6.10
C LEU A 397 -22.33 -3.09 -6.06
N PRO A 398 -23.00 -2.91 -4.91
CA PRO A 398 -23.98 -1.82 -4.74
C PRO A 398 -23.30 -0.45 -4.90
N GLY A 399 -24.10 0.57 -5.26
CA GLY A 399 -23.62 1.94 -5.33
C GLY A 399 -23.18 2.51 -3.98
N GLY A 400 -22.47 3.66 -4.01
CA GLY A 400 -22.09 4.39 -2.79
C GLY A 400 -20.77 3.94 -2.13
N LEU A 401 -20.07 2.94 -2.68
CA LEU A 401 -18.80 2.44 -2.16
C LEU A 401 -17.56 3.17 -2.74
N SER A 402 -17.77 4.30 -3.43
CA SER A 402 -16.66 5.04 -4.02
C SER A 402 -16.18 6.16 -3.10
N LYS A 403 -14.90 6.13 -2.75
CA LYS A 403 -14.16 7.24 -2.10
C LYS A 403 -12.80 7.40 -2.76
N ALA A 404 -12.16 8.56 -2.58
CA ALA A 404 -10.78 8.76 -3.00
C ALA A 404 -9.88 7.68 -2.36
N PRO A 405 -9.02 6.97 -3.11
CA PRO A 405 -8.39 5.73 -2.63
C PRO A 405 -7.65 5.85 -1.29
N HIS A 406 -6.94 6.95 -1.05
CA HIS A 406 -6.15 7.14 0.18
C HIS A 406 -6.95 7.77 1.33
N GLN A 407 -8.03 8.50 1.06
CA GLN A 407 -8.77 9.25 2.07
C GLN A 407 -9.27 8.37 3.23
N PRO A 408 -9.96 7.23 3.02
CA PRO A 408 -10.44 6.39 4.13
C PRO A 408 -9.31 5.86 5.02
N HIS A 409 -8.14 5.65 4.44
CA HIS A 409 -6.99 5.14 5.18
C HIS A 409 -6.34 6.22 6.05
N ILE A 410 -6.30 7.44 5.54
CA ILE A 410 -5.83 8.61 6.31
C ILE A 410 -6.86 8.97 7.40
N GLU A 411 -8.17 8.94 7.09
CA GLU A 411 -9.23 9.10 8.08
C GLU A 411 -9.04 8.10 9.23
N ASN A 412 -8.87 6.82 8.93
CA ASN A 412 -8.62 5.79 9.94
C ASN A 412 -7.40 6.08 10.83
N PHE A 413 -6.29 6.54 10.25
CA PHE A 413 -5.10 6.93 11.00
C PHE A 413 -5.38 8.10 11.96
N LEU A 414 -5.96 9.18 11.45
CA LEU A 414 -6.25 10.39 12.22
C LEU A 414 -7.33 10.14 13.29
N ASP A 415 -8.34 9.32 12.98
CA ASP A 415 -9.37 8.97 13.95
C ASP A 415 -8.81 8.10 15.08
N THR A 416 -7.83 7.23 14.78
CA THR A 416 -7.13 6.44 15.81
C THR A 416 -6.28 7.33 16.73
N ILE A 417 -5.71 8.42 16.24
CA ILE A 417 -4.99 9.41 17.06
C ILE A 417 -5.95 10.17 17.99
N ARG A 418 -7.16 10.46 17.49
CA ARG A 418 -8.19 11.18 18.28
C ARG A 418 -8.81 10.33 19.39
N GLY A 419 -8.77 9.01 19.30
CA GLY A 419 -9.31 8.05 20.29
C GLY A 419 -10.65 7.48 19.87
#